data_3836705cf0d7aad0226895f919187844
#
_entry.id   3836705cf0d7aad0226895f919187844
#
_cell.length_a   1.000
_cell.length_b   1.000
_cell.length_c   1.000
_cell.angle_alpha   90.00
_cell.angle_beta   90.00
_cell.angle_gamma   90.00
#
_symmetry.space_group_name_H-M   'P 1'
#
loop_
_entity.id
_entity.type
_entity.pdbx_description
1 polymer ?
#
loop_
_entity_poly.entity_id
_entity_poly.type
_entity_poly.pdbx_seq_one_letter_code
_entity_poly.pdbx_strand_id
1 'polypeptide(L)'
;MAENHPSHTTSAEPCLYHRRRAALVHIGDTPLGGDYPVRVQSMATASTLDTEAAVAQAERIISAGAEYLRYTAQDKRVATNLGVIHKELRARGITTPLVADIHFNPTAADTALEYVEKVRVNPGNYVDSKGTTEWNDEVYR
;
A
#
# COMPACT_ATOMS: atom_id res chain seq x y z
N MET A 1 58.78 1.71 16.23
CA MET A 1 58.02 2.88 15.76
C MET A 1 56.59 2.43 15.62
N ALA A 2 55.75 2.79 16.56
CA ALA A 2 54.33 2.44 16.57
C ALA A 2 53.57 3.66 16.04
N GLU A 3 52.91 3.48 14.90
CA GLU A 3 52.06 4.53 14.32
C GLU A 3 50.73 4.62 15.08
N ASN A 4 50.53 5.77 15.68
CA ASN A 4 49.34 6.14 16.40
C ASN A 4 48.26 6.53 15.37
N HIS A 5 47.28 5.64 15.16
CA HIS A 5 46.09 6.00 14.39
C HIS A 5 45.15 6.82 15.29
N PRO A 6 44.73 8.03 14.90
CA PRO A 6 43.72 8.76 15.65
C PRO A 6 42.38 8.06 15.55
N SER A 7 41.85 7.61 16.67
CA SER A 7 40.47 7.16 16.79
C SER A 7 39.53 8.34 16.53
N HIS A 8 38.92 8.36 15.35
CA HIS A 8 37.77 9.23 15.08
C HIS A 8 36.57 8.78 15.92
N THR A 9 36.46 9.30 17.12
CA THR A 9 35.17 9.34 17.82
C THR A 9 34.29 10.37 17.12
N THR A 10 33.48 9.91 16.17
CA THR A 10 32.34 10.68 15.68
C THR A 10 31.34 10.79 16.83
N SER A 11 31.41 11.89 17.58
CA SER A 11 30.29 12.31 18.43
C SER A 11 29.13 12.65 17.46
N ALA A 12 28.21 11.70 17.29
CA ALA A 12 26.95 11.99 16.59
C ALA A 12 26.26 13.08 17.41
N GLU A 13 26.25 14.31 16.88
CA GLU A 13 25.42 15.36 17.46
C GLU A 13 23.96 14.84 17.55
N PRO A 14 23.27 15.03 18.69
CA PRO A 14 21.90 14.56 18.81
C PRO A 14 21.07 15.22 17.71
N CYS A 15 20.38 14.40 16.92
CA CYS A 15 19.51 14.89 15.86
C CYS A 15 18.44 15.80 16.47
N LEU A 16 18.55 17.11 16.25
CA LEU A 16 17.61 18.11 16.75
C LEU A 16 16.24 18.06 16.07
N TYR A 17 16.05 17.13 15.12
CA TYR A 17 14.79 16.97 14.42
C TYR A 17 13.77 16.26 15.30
N HIS A 18 12.70 16.96 15.65
CA HIS A 18 11.52 16.37 16.28
C HIS A 18 10.55 15.88 15.23
N ARG A 19 10.34 14.58 15.17
CA ARG A 19 9.34 14.00 14.25
C ARG A 19 7.95 14.54 14.58
N ARG A 20 7.26 15.02 13.54
CA ARG A 20 5.82 15.31 13.65
C ARG A 20 5.09 14.03 14.03
N ARG A 21 4.23 14.11 15.02
CA ARG A 21 3.37 13.00 15.41
C ARG A 21 2.34 12.74 14.30
N ALA A 22 2.37 11.54 13.72
CA ALA A 22 1.40 11.12 12.72
C ALA A 22 0.10 10.68 13.40
N ALA A 23 -1.02 10.86 12.70
CA ALA A 23 -2.29 10.27 13.14
C ALA A 23 -2.20 8.74 13.11
N LEU A 24 -2.87 8.09 14.07
CA LEU A 24 -3.05 6.65 14.06
C LEU A 24 -4.23 6.29 13.15
N VAL A 25 -4.01 5.36 12.23
CA VAL A 25 -5.03 4.81 11.32
C VAL A 25 -5.01 3.29 11.44
N HIS A 26 -6.17 2.66 11.49
CA HIS A 26 -6.30 1.21 11.42
C HIS A 26 -6.62 0.79 9.98
N ILE A 27 -5.86 -0.17 9.46
CA ILE A 27 -6.08 -0.78 8.15
C ILE A 27 -6.33 -2.27 8.42
N GLY A 28 -7.60 -2.67 8.43
CA GLY A 28 -7.99 -3.90 9.09
C GLY A 28 -7.56 -3.88 10.55
N ASP A 29 -6.94 -4.96 11.01
CA ASP A 29 -6.43 -5.09 12.37
C ASP A 29 -5.00 -4.53 12.55
N THR A 30 -4.39 -3.99 11.47
CA THR A 30 -3.01 -3.52 11.50
C THR A 30 -2.95 -2.00 11.67
N PRO A 31 -2.45 -1.47 12.80
CA PRO A 31 -2.30 -0.05 13.03
C PRO A 31 -1.15 0.55 12.22
N LEU A 32 -1.35 1.76 11.69
CA LEU A 32 -0.38 2.54 10.92
C LEU A 32 -0.29 3.96 11.46
N GLY A 33 0.92 4.46 11.68
CA GLY A 33 1.16 5.80 12.22
C GLY A 33 1.23 5.83 13.75
N GLY A 34 1.13 7.01 14.35
CA GLY A 34 1.33 7.19 15.79
C GLY A 34 2.71 6.72 16.24
N ASP A 35 2.76 5.96 17.31
CA ASP A 35 3.97 5.39 17.89
C ASP A 35 4.26 3.95 17.40
N TYR A 36 3.48 3.46 16.43
CA TYR A 36 3.67 2.14 15.87
C TYR A 36 4.85 2.10 14.88
N PRO A 37 5.49 0.93 14.71
CA PRO A 37 6.62 0.78 13.80
C PRO A 37 6.21 1.00 12.34
N VAL A 38 7.19 1.29 11.49
CA VAL A 38 7.02 1.34 10.03
C VAL A 38 6.59 -0.04 9.54
N ARG A 39 5.55 -0.07 8.71
CA ARG A 39 4.97 -1.31 8.18
C ARG A 39 5.62 -1.72 6.87
N VAL A 40 5.79 -3.02 6.70
CA VAL A 40 6.32 -3.61 5.47
C VAL A 40 5.17 -3.89 4.52
N GLN A 41 5.18 -3.20 3.37
CA GLN A 41 4.22 -3.43 2.28
C GLN A 41 4.94 -3.99 1.06
N SER A 42 4.40 -5.04 0.46
CA SER A 42 4.85 -5.56 -0.83
C SER A 42 3.74 -5.48 -1.87
N MET A 43 4.12 -5.52 -3.14
CA MET A 43 3.19 -5.49 -4.27
C MET A 43 3.21 -6.80 -5.02
N ALA A 44 2.02 -7.36 -5.25
CA ALA A 44 1.88 -8.51 -6.12
C ALA A 44 2.09 -8.11 -7.58
N THR A 45 2.72 -8.98 -8.34
CA THR A 45 3.00 -8.82 -9.77
C THR A 45 2.17 -9.80 -10.63
N ALA A 46 1.58 -10.83 -10.01
CA ALA A 46 0.63 -11.70 -10.69
C ALA A 46 -0.59 -10.90 -11.15
N SER A 47 -1.19 -11.32 -12.25
CA SER A 47 -2.42 -10.71 -12.73
C SER A 47 -3.51 -10.81 -11.67
N THR A 48 -4.11 -9.68 -11.31
CA THR A 48 -5.25 -9.66 -10.36
C THR A 48 -6.48 -10.40 -10.91
N LEU A 49 -6.54 -10.68 -12.21
CA LEU A 49 -7.59 -11.51 -12.82
C LEU A 49 -7.31 -13.01 -12.75
N ASP A 50 -6.07 -13.41 -12.44
CA ASP A 50 -5.70 -14.80 -12.20
C ASP A 50 -5.68 -15.04 -10.69
N THR A 51 -6.83 -15.46 -10.16
CA THR A 51 -7.03 -15.63 -8.72
C THR A 51 -6.07 -16.64 -8.11
N GLU A 52 -5.81 -17.76 -8.79
CA GLU A 52 -4.93 -18.82 -8.28
C GLU A 52 -3.48 -18.34 -8.17
N ALA A 53 -2.95 -17.77 -9.25
CA ALA A 53 -1.60 -17.21 -9.25
C ALA A 53 -1.44 -16.05 -8.26
N ALA A 54 -2.46 -15.19 -8.14
CA ALA A 54 -2.48 -14.07 -7.21
C ALA A 54 -2.45 -14.53 -5.75
N VAL A 55 -3.26 -15.53 -5.39
CA VAL A 55 -3.30 -16.11 -4.04
C VAL A 55 -2.00 -16.84 -3.72
N ALA A 56 -1.47 -17.66 -4.63
CA ALA A 56 -0.21 -18.36 -4.43
C ALA A 56 0.96 -17.37 -4.25
N GLN A 57 0.96 -16.26 -4.98
CA GLN A 57 1.96 -15.21 -4.78
C GLN A 57 1.78 -14.49 -3.44
N ALA A 58 0.53 -14.22 -3.04
CA ALA A 58 0.24 -13.61 -1.75
C ALA A 58 0.82 -14.41 -0.58
N GLU A 59 0.62 -15.72 -0.57
CA GLU A 59 1.15 -16.62 0.46
C GLU A 59 2.68 -16.51 0.58
N ARG A 60 3.38 -16.49 -0.54
CA ARG A 60 4.85 -16.33 -0.55
C ARG A 60 5.29 -14.96 0.00
N ILE A 61 4.62 -13.90 -0.42
CA ILE A 61 4.95 -12.53 -0.01
C ILE A 61 4.69 -12.35 1.50
N ILE A 62 3.56 -12.85 1.99
CA ILE A 62 3.18 -12.75 3.40
C ILE A 62 4.10 -13.60 4.27
N SER A 63 4.44 -14.81 3.83
CA SER A 63 5.41 -15.67 4.51
C SER A 63 6.81 -15.05 4.59
N ALA A 64 7.15 -14.16 3.66
CA ALA A 64 8.39 -13.38 3.69
C ALA A 64 8.32 -12.14 4.61
N GLY A 65 7.19 -11.90 5.31
CA GLY A 65 7.05 -10.87 6.32
C GLY A 65 6.32 -9.60 5.87
N ALA A 66 5.59 -9.62 4.75
CA ALA A 66 4.76 -8.48 4.37
C ALA A 66 3.56 -8.34 5.32
N GLU A 67 3.36 -7.12 5.83
CA GLU A 67 2.25 -6.75 6.71
C GLU A 67 1.06 -6.16 5.94
N TYR A 68 1.29 -5.68 4.72
CA TYR A 68 0.28 -5.26 3.74
C TYR A 68 0.61 -5.84 2.38
N LEU A 69 -0.42 -6.26 1.65
CA LEU A 69 -0.27 -6.75 0.28
C LEU A 69 -1.04 -5.87 -0.70
N ARG A 70 -0.34 -5.32 -1.69
CA ARG A 70 -0.91 -4.40 -2.67
C ARG A 70 -1.09 -5.09 -4.02
N TYR A 71 -2.29 -4.94 -4.59
CA TYR A 71 -2.67 -5.39 -5.91
C TYR A 71 -3.05 -4.22 -6.81
N THR A 72 -2.73 -4.29 -8.09
CA THR A 72 -3.21 -3.32 -9.09
C THR A 72 -4.70 -3.53 -9.35
N ALA A 73 -5.47 -2.43 -9.40
CA ALA A 73 -6.89 -2.43 -9.76
C ALA A 73 -7.15 -1.33 -10.81
N GLN A 74 -7.08 -1.70 -12.09
CA GLN A 74 -7.16 -0.77 -13.21
C GLN A 74 -8.60 -0.47 -13.63
N ASP A 75 -9.52 -1.40 -13.40
CA ASP A 75 -10.92 -1.29 -13.80
C ASP A 75 -11.84 -2.00 -12.79
N LYS A 76 -13.16 -1.84 -12.98
CA LYS A 76 -14.18 -2.43 -12.12
C LYS A 76 -14.10 -3.97 -12.08
N ARG A 77 -13.77 -4.63 -13.18
CA ARG A 77 -13.68 -6.10 -13.25
C ARG A 77 -12.51 -6.59 -12.39
N VAL A 78 -11.35 -5.93 -12.48
CA VAL A 78 -10.18 -6.23 -11.67
C VAL A 78 -10.47 -5.98 -10.19
N ALA A 79 -11.11 -4.85 -9.87
CA ALA A 79 -11.51 -4.51 -8.51
C ALA A 79 -12.49 -5.56 -7.92
N THR A 80 -13.46 -6.04 -8.70
CA THR A 80 -14.37 -7.11 -8.27
C THR A 80 -13.62 -8.41 -8.03
N ASN A 81 -12.61 -8.76 -8.85
CA ASN A 81 -11.83 -9.98 -8.64
C ASN A 81 -10.95 -9.90 -7.37
N LEU A 82 -10.59 -8.70 -6.92
CA LEU A 82 -9.96 -8.55 -5.59
C LEU A 82 -10.85 -9.09 -4.47
N GLY A 83 -12.18 -8.97 -4.58
CA GLY A 83 -13.11 -9.59 -3.64
C GLY A 83 -13.02 -11.11 -3.61
N VAL A 84 -12.80 -11.74 -4.77
CA VAL A 84 -12.59 -13.19 -4.85
C VAL A 84 -11.25 -13.58 -4.20
N ILE A 85 -10.17 -12.86 -4.52
CA ILE A 85 -8.85 -13.08 -3.92
C ILE A 85 -8.92 -12.88 -2.40
N HIS A 86 -9.56 -11.82 -1.93
CA HIS A 86 -9.74 -11.53 -0.51
C HIS A 86 -10.45 -12.69 0.20
N LYS A 87 -11.58 -13.14 -0.36
CA LYS A 87 -12.36 -14.26 0.20
C LYS A 87 -11.52 -15.55 0.29
N GLU A 88 -10.76 -15.84 -0.76
CA GLU A 88 -9.91 -17.03 -0.82
C GLU A 88 -8.78 -16.95 0.24
N LEU A 89 -8.13 -15.81 0.39
CA LEU A 89 -7.10 -15.60 1.42
C LEU A 89 -7.69 -15.73 2.83
N ARG A 90 -8.88 -15.18 3.08
CA ARG A 90 -9.57 -15.32 4.38
C ARG A 90 -9.95 -16.78 4.67
N ALA A 91 -10.38 -17.54 3.66
CA ALA A 91 -10.66 -18.97 3.80
C ALA A 91 -9.41 -19.79 4.17
N ARG A 92 -8.22 -19.32 3.79
CA ARG A 92 -6.92 -19.91 4.18
C ARG A 92 -6.39 -19.39 5.52
N GLY A 93 -7.18 -18.57 6.24
CA GLY A 93 -6.77 -18.00 7.54
C GLY A 93 -5.79 -16.83 7.44
N ILE A 94 -5.56 -16.28 6.24
CA ILE A 94 -4.68 -15.14 6.03
C ILE A 94 -5.48 -13.85 6.27
N THR A 95 -5.10 -13.07 7.28
CA THR A 95 -5.77 -11.82 7.68
C THR A 95 -5.05 -10.57 7.23
N THR A 96 -3.89 -10.69 6.59
CA THR A 96 -3.11 -9.55 6.07
C THR A 96 -3.98 -8.61 5.25
N PRO A 97 -4.01 -7.30 5.56
CA PRO A 97 -4.81 -6.34 4.83
C PRO A 97 -4.39 -6.20 3.38
N LEU A 98 -5.38 -6.12 2.49
CA LEU A 98 -5.16 -5.88 1.07
C LEU A 98 -5.27 -4.39 0.74
N VAL A 99 -4.43 -3.96 -0.20
CA VAL A 99 -4.40 -2.59 -0.71
C VAL A 99 -4.68 -2.62 -2.21
N ALA A 100 -5.77 -1.98 -2.63
CA ALA A 100 -6.06 -1.78 -4.05
C ALA A 100 -5.31 -0.55 -4.57
N ASP A 101 -4.49 -0.73 -5.59
CA ASP A 101 -3.78 0.35 -6.27
C ASP A 101 -4.55 0.78 -7.51
N ILE A 102 -5.23 1.90 -7.40
CA ILE A 102 -6.15 2.41 -8.42
C ILE A 102 -5.39 3.27 -9.43
N HIS A 103 -5.63 2.98 -10.69
CA HIS A 103 -5.06 3.73 -11.81
C HIS A 103 -6.19 4.29 -12.69
N PHE A 104 -6.27 5.63 -12.80
CA PHE A 104 -7.11 6.38 -13.74
C PHE A 104 -8.63 6.08 -13.72
N ASN A 105 -9.14 5.37 -12.72
CA ASN A 105 -10.54 4.95 -12.73
C ASN A 105 -11.18 5.06 -11.34
N PRO A 106 -11.92 6.16 -11.05
CA PRO A 106 -12.62 6.32 -9.77
C PRO A 106 -13.61 5.21 -9.46
N THR A 107 -14.33 4.69 -10.47
CA THR A 107 -15.31 3.60 -10.24
C THR A 107 -14.64 2.28 -9.82
N ALA A 108 -13.37 2.08 -10.17
CA ALA A 108 -12.61 0.94 -9.66
C ALA A 108 -12.29 1.11 -8.17
N ALA A 109 -12.06 2.36 -7.70
CA ALA A 109 -11.86 2.64 -6.28
C ALA A 109 -13.13 2.34 -5.47
N ASP A 110 -14.29 2.84 -5.91
CA ASP A 110 -15.57 2.60 -5.23
C ASP A 110 -15.86 1.10 -5.13
N THR A 111 -15.63 0.36 -6.22
CA THR A 111 -15.81 -1.10 -6.23
C THR A 111 -14.81 -1.81 -5.30
N ALA A 112 -13.55 -1.39 -5.30
CA ALA A 112 -12.52 -2.02 -4.47
C ALA A 112 -12.78 -1.82 -2.97
N LEU A 113 -13.34 -0.66 -2.55
CA LEU A 113 -13.68 -0.37 -1.15
C LEU A 113 -14.67 -1.36 -0.53
N GLU A 114 -15.43 -2.09 -1.35
CA GLU A 114 -16.33 -3.14 -0.85
C GLU A 114 -15.56 -4.40 -0.37
N TYR A 115 -14.30 -4.56 -0.78
CA TYR A 115 -13.57 -5.81 -0.63
C TYR A 115 -12.22 -5.71 0.06
N VAL A 116 -11.59 -4.52 0.08
CA VAL A 116 -10.24 -4.36 0.61
C VAL A 116 -10.18 -3.33 1.73
N GLU A 117 -9.19 -3.45 2.59
CA GLU A 117 -9.04 -2.60 3.78
C GLU A 117 -8.42 -1.23 3.48
N LYS A 118 -7.81 -1.07 2.29
CA LYS A 118 -7.19 0.18 1.88
C LYS A 118 -7.21 0.37 0.37
N VAL A 119 -7.46 1.60 -0.05
CA VAL A 119 -7.30 2.03 -1.44
C VAL A 119 -6.15 3.04 -1.54
N ARG A 120 -5.30 2.88 -2.54
CA ARG A 120 -4.28 3.85 -2.91
C ARG A 120 -4.66 4.50 -4.23
N VAL A 121 -4.73 5.81 -4.24
CA VAL A 121 -4.95 6.62 -5.44
C VAL A 121 -3.76 7.53 -5.69
N ASN A 122 -3.54 7.91 -6.95
CA ASN A 122 -2.61 8.97 -7.31
C ASN A 122 -3.43 10.23 -7.62
N PRO A 123 -3.37 11.28 -6.81
CA PRO A 123 -4.19 12.47 -7.00
C PRO A 123 -4.02 13.11 -8.38
N GLY A 124 -2.80 13.06 -8.94
CA GLY A 124 -2.50 13.67 -10.24
C GLY A 124 -3.09 12.95 -11.45
N ASN A 125 -3.73 11.80 -11.28
CA ASN A 125 -4.35 11.04 -12.38
C ASN A 125 -5.62 10.28 -11.96
N TYR A 126 -6.19 10.65 -10.82
CA TYR A 126 -7.36 9.94 -10.29
C TYR A 126 -8.65 10.38 -10.97
N VAL A 127 -8.82 11.66 -11.19
CA VAL A 127 -10.03 12.27 -11.75
C VAL A 127 -9.79 12.77 -13.17
N ASP A 128 -8.57 13.22 -13.48
CA ASP A 128 -8.24 13.80 -14.78
C ASP A 128 -8.20 12.72 -15.87
N SER A 129 -9.02 12.87 -16.88
CA SER A 129 -8.86 12.11 -18.12
C SER A 129 -7.54 12.53 -18.80
N LYS A 130 -6.78 11.56 -19.29
CA LYS A 130 -5.57 11.82 -20.07
C LYS A 130 -5.86 12.81 -21.21
N GLY A 131 -5.30 14.02 -21.11
CA GLY A 131 -5.34 15.01 -22.18
C GLY A 131 -6.30 16.19 -21.99
N THR A 132 -7.01 16.31 -20.88
CA THR A 132 -7.71 17.55 -20.56
C THR A 132 -6.76 18.54 -19.92
N THR A 133 -6.45 19.61 -20.65
CA THR A 133 -5.69 20.77 -20.16
C THR A 133 -6.58 21.78 -19.44
N GLU A 134 -7.88 21.55 -19.38
CA GLU A 134 -8.82 22.48 -18.76
C GLU A 134 -9.11 22.05 -17.33
N TRP A 135 -8.85 22.98 -16.41
CA TRP A 135 -9.21 22.84 -14.99
C TRP A 135 -10.74 22.90 -14.85
N ASN A 136 -11.32 21.92 -14.16
CA ASN A 136 -12.74 21.89 -13.87
C ASN A 136 -12.98 21.95 -12.36
N ASP A 137 -13.40 23.13 -11.86
CA ASP A 137 -13.65 23.37 -10.44
C ASP A 137 -14.77 22.48 -9.85
N GLU A 138 -15.70 22.01 -10.66
CA GLU A 138 -16.82 21.17 -10.19
C GLU A 138 -16.35 19.75 -9.84
N VAL A 139 -15.29 19.27 -10.46
CA VAL A 139 -14.73 17.94 -10.22
C VAL A 139 -13.92 17.89 -8.94
N TYR A 140 -13.40 19.04 -8.46
CA TYR A 140 -12.52 19.14 -7.31
C TYR A 140 -13.20 19.66 -6.03
N ARG A 141 -14.52 19.87 -6.07
CA ARG A 141 -15.36 20.22 -4.91
C ARG A 141 -16.05 19.02 -4.31
#